data_0ffbd8299dfe96a6c0f3b73e5bb86c64
#
_entry.id   0ffbd8299dfe96a6c0f3b73e5bb86c64
#
_cell.length_a   1.000
_cell.length_b   1.000
_cell.length_c   1.000
_cell.angle_alpha   90.00
_cell.angle_beta   90.00
_cell.angle_gamma   90.00
#
_symmetry.space_group_name_H-M   'P 1'
#
loop_
_entity.id
_entity.type
_entity.pdbx_description
1 polymer ?
#
loop_
_entity_poly.entity_id
_entity_poly.type
_entity_poly.pdbx_seq_one_letter_code
_entity_poly.pdbx_strand_id
1 'polypeptide(L)'
;GAGLRDILAGRLDTPLAAAHRNPEPQVAEGLWLGAREEVHAMMDLSDGLASDLGHILERSAAGAEIDLERIPVAAGSDLRTAACGGEDYKLLFTAASDAAEELAAAFRARFGRPVYPIGRITAGRELVWMRDGRPEPLDWHGFTHY
;
A
#
# COMPACT_ATOMS: atom_id res chain seq x y z
N GLY A 1 2.43 -10.21 -6.75
CA GLY A 1 3.39 -9.32 -7.40
C GLY A 1 4.73 -9.96 -7.75
N ALA A 2 5.84 -9.42 -7.23
CA ALA A 2 7.20 -9.82 -7.61
C ALA A 2 7.53 -11.29 -7.27
N GLY A 3 7.03 -11.81 -6.14
CA GLY A 3 7.23 -13.20 -5.75
C GLY A 3 6.58 -14.20 -6.71
N LEU A 4 5.38 -13.89 -7.21
CA LEU A 4 4.73 -14.72 -8.23
C LEU A 4 5.55 -14.74 -9.52
N ARG A 5 6.09 -13.60 -9.95
CA ARG A 5 6.98 -13.52 -11.12
C ARG A 5 8.22 -14.41 -10.95
N ASP A 6 8.83 -14.44 -9.77
CA ASP A 6 9.96 -15.32 -9.47
C ASP A 6 9.58 -16.79 -9.56
N ILE A 7 8.44 -17.16 -8.97
CA ILE A 7 7.91 -18.55 -9.00
C ILE A 7 7.67 -19.00 -10.45
N LEU A 8 6.99 -18.18 -11.25
CA LEU A 8 6.71 -18.48 -12.65
C LEU A 8 7.98 -18.59 -13.51
N ALA A 9 9.06 -17.88 -13.12
CA ALA A 9 10.38 -17.98 -13.74
C ALA A 9 11.23 -19.13 -13.18
N GLY A 10 10.68 -19.99 -12.35
CA GLY A 10 11.37 -21.13 -11.74
C GLY A 10 12.34 -20.77 -10.61
N ARG A 11 12.36 -19.52 -10.14
CA ARG A 11 13.19 -19.04 -9.03
C ARG A 11 12.44 -19.21 -7.70
N LEU A 12 12.45 -20.41 -7.16
CA LEU A 12 11.65 -20.78 -6.00
C LEU A 12 12.28 -20.39 -4.65
N ASP A 13 13.59 -20.18 -4.61
CA ASP A 13 14.35 -19.95 -3.37
C ASP A 13 14.69 -18.50 -3.12
N THR A 14 13.99 -17.56 -3.79
CA THR A 14 14.16 -16.12 -3.55
C THR A 14 13.35 -15.66 -2.34
N PRO A 15 13.81 -14.61 -1.63
CA PRO A 15 13.01 -14.00 -0.55
C PRO A 15 11.62 -13.54 -1.02
N LEU A 16 11.50 -13.05 -2.26
CA LEU A 16 10.23 -12.64 -2.84
C LEU A 16 9.28 -13.82 -3.06
N ALA A 17 9.79 -14.95 -3.59
CA ALA A 17 9.02 -16.18 -3.76
C ALA A 17 8.57 -16.75 -2.39
N ALA A 18 9.43 -16.70 -1.39
CA ALA A 18 9.10 -17.14 -0.03
C ALA A 18 8.00 -16.27 0.60
N ALA A 19 8.12 -14.95 0.50
CA ALA A 19 7.12 -14.00 1.00
C ALA A 19 5.76 -14.18 0.31
N HIS A 20 5.74 -14.44 -1.00
CA HIS A 20 4.50 -14.69 -1.74
C HIS A 20 3.82 -16.00 -1.32
N ARG A 21 4.58 -17.09 -1.08
CA ARG A 21 4.00 -18.38 -0.66
C ARG A 21 3.53 -18.40 0.78
N ASN A 22 4.08 -17.53 1.62
CA ASN A 22 3.75 -17.47 3.03
C ASN A 22 3.69 -16.01 3.49
N PRO A 23 2.65 -15.27 3.08
CA PRO A 23 2.47 -13.89 3.51
C PRO A 23 2.24 -13.84 5.02
N GLU A 24 2.88 -12.89 5.68
CA GLU A 24 2.70 -12.64 7.12
C GLU A 24 1.44 -11.80 7.36
N PRO A 25 0.39 -12.38 7.99
CA PRO A 25 -0.82 -11.63 8.29
C PRO A 25 -0.55 -10.52 9.31
N GLN A 26 -0.99 -9.31 9.03
CA GLN A 26 -0.78 -8.14 9.91
C GLN A 26 -1.95 -7.93 10.88
N VAL A 27 -2.38 -9.00 11.55
CA VAL A 27 -3.56 -8.98 12.43
C VAL A 27 -3.36 -8.09 13.66
N ALA A 28 -2.20 -8.19 14.30
CA ALA A 28 -1.90 -7.38 15.49
C ALA A 28 -1.83 -5.88 15.15
N GLU A 29 -1.22 -5.55 14.03
CA GLU A 29 -1.15 -4.19 13.50
C GLU A 29 -2.54 -3.66 13.13
N GLY A 30 -3.33 -4.48 12.43
CA GLY A 30 -4.69 -4.12 12.05
C GLY A 30 -5.59 -3.85 13.25
N LEU A 31 -5.54 -4.69 14.28
CA LEU A 31 -6.29 -4.48 15.52
C LEU A 31 -5.83 -3.21 16.25
N TRP A 32 -4.53 -2.95 16.28
CA TRP A 32 -3.98 -1.78 16.94
C TRP A 32 -4.35 -0.48 16.20
N LEU A 33 -4.27 -0.48 14.87
CA LEU A 33 -4.68 0.65 14.03
C LEU A 33 -6.19 0.88 14.11
N GLY A 34 -6.99 -0.18 14.01
CA GLY A 34 -8.45 -0.08 14.03
C GLY A 34 -9.05 0.38 15.37
N ALA A 35 -8.26 0.35 16.46
CA ALA A 35 -8.64 0.89 17.76
C ALA A 35 -8.36 2.40 17.91
N ARG A 36 -7.86 3.07 16.87
CA ARG A 36 -7.44 4.46 16.90
C ARG A 36 -8.42 5.35 16.17
N GLU A 37 -8.87 6.41 16.83
CA GLU A 37 -9.83 7.36 16.27
C GLU A 37 -9.27 8.16 15.09
N GLU A 38 -7.94 8.37 15.07
CA GLU A 38 -7.23 9.05 13.99
C GLU A 38 -7.11 8.22 12.70
N VAL A 39 -7.41 6.91 12.73
CA VAL A 39 -7.44 6.04 11.54
C VAL A 39 -8.86 6.00 10.97
N HIS A 40 -9.03 6.49 9.74
CA HIS A 40 -10.34 6.70 9.15
C HIS A 40 -10.80 5.58 8.22
N ALA A 41 -9.88 4.93 7.53
CA ALA A 41 -10.15 3.78 6.67
C ALA A 41 -8.93 2.85 6.64
N MET A 42 -9.17 1.57 6.49
CA MET A 42 -8.11 0.56 6.41
C MET A 42 -8.60 -0.66 5.63
N MET A 43 -7.70 -1.24 4.84
CA MET A 43 -7.89 -2.53 4.20
C MET A 43 -6.52 -3.20 3.96
N ASP A 44 -6.51 -4.46 3.60
CA ASP A 44 -5.31 -5.14 3.12
C ASP A 44 -5.11 -4.91 1.60
N LEU A 45 -3.89 -5.11 1.15
CA LEU A 45 -3.53 -5.02 -0.28
C LEU A 45 -3.63 -6.42 -0.90
N SER A 46 -4.75 -6.71 -1.53
CA SER A 46 -5.03 -7.98 -2.23
C SER A 46 -4.85 -7.87 -3.74
N ASP A 47 -5.34 -6.81 -4.35
CA ASP A 47 -5.31 -6.58 -5.80
C ASP A 47 -4.27 -5.54 -6.24
N GLY A 48 -3.56 -4.97 -5.27
CA GLY A 48 -2.52 -3.97 -5.43
C GLY A 48 -2.98 -2.56 -5.09
N LEU A 49 -2.02 -1.71 -4.71
CA LEU A 49 -2.27 -0.36 -4.21
C LEU A 49 -3.21 0.46 -5.11
N ALA A 50 -3.04 0.37 -6.43
CA ALA A 50 -3.86 1.14 -7.38
C ALA A 50 -5.34 0.76 -7.32
N SER A 51 -5.66 -0.54 -7.18
CA SER A 51 -7.03 -1.04 -7.06
C SER A 51 -7.60 -0.79 -5.68
N ASP A 52 -6.88 -1.23 -4.65
CA ASP A 52 -7.37 -1.24 -3.28
C ASP A 52 -7.57 0.17 -2.73
N LEU A 53 -6.66 1.11 -3.06
CA LEU A 53 -6.87 2.52 -2.75
C LEU A 53 -8.12 3.06 -3.45
N GLY A 54 -8.37 2.66 -4.70
CA GLY A 54 -9.57 3.02 -5.44
C GLY A 54 -10.85 2.69 -4.68
N HIS A 55 -10.92 1.53 -4.02
CA HIS A 55 -12.07 1.14 -3.18
C HIS A 55 -12.26 2.05 -1.97
N ILE A 56 -11.17 2.44 -1.30
CA ILE A 56 -11.25 3.42 -0.20
C ILE A 56 -11.78 4.75 -0.73
N LEU A 57 -11.25 5.24 -1.85
CA LEU A 57 -11.61 6.54 -2.42
C LEU A 57 -13.07 6.58 -2.87
N GLU A 58 -13.54 5.54 -3.55
CA GLU A 58 -14.94 5.41 -3.98
C GLU A 58 -15.90 5.45 -2.78
N ARG A 59 -15.64 4.63 -1.77
CA ARG A 59 -16.49 4.54 -0.55
C ARG A 59 -16.47 5.83 0.25
N SER A 60 -15.37 6.55 0.25
CA SER A 60 -15.19 7.81 0.99
C SER A 60 -15.60 9.05 0.17
N ALA A 61 -15.94 8.90 -1.10
CA ALA A 61 -16.20 9.99 -2.04
C ALA A 61 -15.05 11.02 -2.06
N ALA A 62 -13.80 10.53 -2.04
CA ALA A 62 -12.57 11.31 -1.96
C ALA A 62 -11.64 11.00 -3.14
N GLY A 63 -10.60 11.81 -3.31
CA GLY A 63 -9.47 11.55 -4.18
C GLY A 63 -8.19 11.32 -3.39
N ALA A 64 -7.09 11.06 -4.09
CA ALA A 64 -5.77 10.95 -3.49
C ALA A 64 -4.67 11.44 -4.43
N GLU A 65 -3.59 11.94 -3.84
CA GLU A 65 -2.30 12.15 -4.48
C GLU A 65 -1.29 11.21 -3.86
N ILE A 66 -0.65 10.37 -4.69
CA ILE A 66 0.32 9.37 -4.26
C ILE A 66 1.69 9.69 -4.83
N ASP A 67 2.66 9.90 -3.95
CA ASP A 67 4.06 10.15 -4.30
C ASP A 67 4.75 8.83 -4.68
N LEU A 68 5.08 8.68 -5.95
CA LEU A 68 5.71 7.46 -6.50
C LEU A 68 7.02 7.11 -5.80
N GLU A 69 7.79 8.13 -5.39
CA GLU A 69 9.08 7.95 -4.71
C GLU A 69 8.94 7.44 -3.28
N ARG A 70 7.75 7.56 -2.69
CA ARG A 70 7.46 7.13 -1.32
C ARG A 70 6.87 5.73 -1.22
N ILE A 71 6.47 5.14 -2.35
CA ILE A 71 5.98 3.76 -2.37
C ILE A 71 7.15 2.83 -2.03
N PRO A 72 7.05 1.99 -0.99
CA PRO A 72 8.10 1.05 -0.63
C PRO A 72 8.20 -0.04 -1.70
N VAL A 73 9.38 -0.20 -2.30
CA VAL A 73 9.66 -1.22 -3.30
C VAL A 73 10.59 -2.26 -2.71
N ALA A 74 10.18 -3.52 -2.71
CA ALA A 74 11.00 -4.62 -2.22
C ALA A 74 12.25 -4.81 -3.12
N ALA A 75 13.37 -5.20 -2.51
CA ALA A 75 14.58 -5.51 -3.25
C ALA A 75 14.32 -6.58 -4.32
N GLY A 76 14.70 -6.30 -5.56
CA GLY A 76 14.45 -7.18 -6.70
C GLY A 76 13.06 -7.01 -7.35
N SER A 77 12.25 -6.07 -6.87
CA SER A 77 10.99 -5.65 -7.50
C SER A 77 11.17 -4.32 -8.24
N ASP A 78 10.09 -3.81 -8.80
CA ASP A 78 10.00 -2.51 -9.45
C ASP A 78 8.76 -1.75 -8.98
N LEU A 79 8.72 -0.45 -9.24
CA LEU A 79 7.67 0.43 -8.76
C LEU A 79 6.27 0.05 -9.28
N ARG A 80 6.16 -0.33 -10.55
CA ARG A 80 4.89 -0.76 -11.14
C ARG A 80 4.38 -2.03 -10.46
N THR A 81 5.26 -3.00 -10.22
CA THR A 81 4.91 -4.22 -9.49
C THR A 81 4.49 -3.92 -8.06
N ALA A 82 5.14 -2.95 -7.38
CA ALA A 82 4.76 -2.53 -6.03
C ALA A 82 3.40 -1.82 -5.99
N ALA A 83 3.04 -1.06 -7.04
CA ALA A 83 1.78 -0.32 -7.09
C ALA A 83 0.60 -1.14 -7.63
N CYS A 84 0.85 -2.08 -8.57
CA CYS A 84 -0.21 -2.80 -9.28
C CYS A 84 -0.19 -4.32 -9.03
N GLY A 85 0.83 -4.83 -8.33
CA GLY A 85 0.92 -6.25 -8.02
C GLY A 85 0.02 -6.61 -6.84
N GLY A 86 -0.77 -7.68 -6.98
CA GLY A 86 -1.60 -8.20 -5.91
C GLY A 86 -0.89 -9.19 -4.98
N GLU A 87 -1.64 -9.66 -3.97
CA GLU A 87 -1.27 -10.70 -3.00
C GLU A 87 -0.11 -10.31 -2.06
N ASP A 88 0.00 -9.00 -1.74
CA ASP A 88 0.99 -8.52 -0.77
C ASP A 88 0.49 -8.60 0.68
N TYR A 89 -0.83 -8.52 0.88
CA TYR A 89 -1.52 -8.61 2.19
C TYR A 89 -0.93 -7.70 3.26
N LYS A 90 -0.44 -6.53 2.83
CA LYS A 90 -0.01 -5.45 3.72
C LYS A 90 -1.18 -4.52 3.99
N LEU A 91 -1.16 -3.80 5.09
CA LEU A 91 -2.22 -2.87 5.42
C LEU A 91 -2.03 -1.53 4.69
N LEU A 92 -3.09 -1.09 4.04
CA LEU A 92 -3.27 0.26 3.55
C LEU A 92 -4.27 0.97 4.47
N PHE A 93 -3.93 2.15 4.96
CA PHE A 93 -4.84 2.93 5.80
C PHE A 93 -4.70 4.43 5.56
N THR A 94 -5.74 5.16 5.93
CA THR A 94 -5.76 6.62 5.96
C THR A 94 -5.88 7.11 7.39
N ALA A 95 -5.23 8.22 7.69
CA ALA A 95 -5.25 8.81 9.02
C ALA A 95 -5.37 10.34 8.97
N ALA A 96 -5.76 10.94 10.09
CA ALA A 96 -5.76 12.38 10.27
C ALA A 96 -4.35 12.93 10.06
N SER A 97 -4.22 14.00 9.27
CA SER A 97 -2.92 14.54 8.88
C SER A 97 -2.13 15.13 10.04
N ASP A 98 -2.81 15.69 11.02
CA ASP A 98 -2.24 16.27 12.24
C ASP A 98 -1.76 15.22 13.25
N ALA A 99 -2.28 13.98 13.16
CA ALA A 99 -1.86 12.85 13.99
C ALA A 99 -0.86 11.92 13.30
N ALA A 100 -0.56 12.10 12.03
CA ALA A 100 0.20 11.15 11.21
C ALA A 100 1.61 10.85 11.74
N GLU A 101 2.34 11.87 12.21
CA GLU A 101 3.70 11.69 12.74
C GLU A 101 3.69 10.94 14.08
N GLU A 102 2.79 11.29 14.98
CA GLU A 102 2.65 10.62 16.27
C GLU A 102 2.21 9.16 16.10
N LEU A 103 1.25 8.90 15.22
CA LEU A 103 0.80 7.57 14.87
C LEU A 103 1.96 6.72 14.30
N ALA A 104 2.75 7.27 13.40
CA ALA A 104 3.90 6.59 12.81
C ALA A 104 4.98 6.26 13.86
N ALA A 105 5.27 7.19 14.77
CA ALA A 105 6.21 6.97 15.87
C ALA A 105 5.71 5.89 16.84
N ALA A 106 4.43 5.93 17.23
CA ALA A 106 3.80 4.95 18.11
C ALA A 106 3.77 3.56 17.48
N PHE A 107 3.44 3.46 16.18
CA PHE A 107 3.47 2.20 15.44
C PHE A 107 4.88 1.59 15.42
N ARG A 108 5.90 2.42 15.11
CA ARG A 108 7.29 1.97 15.10
C ARG A 108 7.76 1.50 16.48
N ALA A 109 7.40 2.22 17.53
CA ALA A 109 7.72 1.83 18.91
C ALA A 109 7.06 0.51 19.30
N ARG A 110 5.84 0.25 18.84
CA ARG A 110 5.07 -0.95 19.16
C ARG A 110 5.50 -2.18 18.38
N PHE A 111 5.77 -2.05 17.07
CA PHE A 111 5.97 -3.17 16.16
C PHE A 111 7.39 -3.28 15.59
N GLY A 112 8.28 -2.31 15.88
CA GLY A 112 9.67 -2.33 15.41
C GLY A 112 9.84 -2.10 13.91
N ARG A 113 8.76 -1.75 13.19
CA ARG A 113 8.76 -1.50 11.75
C ARG A 113 8.06 -0.19 11.41
N PRO A 114 8.45 0.50 10.31
CA PRO A 114 7.86 1.78 9.94
C PRO A 114 6.49 1.60 9.29
N VAL A 115 5.70 2.68 9.29
CA VAL A 115 4.67 2.95 8.29
C VAL A 115 5.24 3.88 7.22
N TYR A 116 4.67 3.85 6.03
CA TYR A 116 5.14 4.61 4.88
C TYR A 116 4.06 5.61 4.47
N PRO A 117 4.22 6.92 4.76
CA PRO A 117 3.30 7.94 4.27
C PRO A 117 3.53 8.15 2.77
N ILE A 118 2.77 7.45 1.96
CA ILE A 118 2.93 7.41 0.51
C ILE A 118 2.19 8.52 -0.24
N GLY A 119 1.35 9.29 0.46
CA GLY A 119 0.57 10.36 -0.18
C GLY A 119 -0.47 10.95 0.76
N ARG A 120 -1.46 11.61 0.20
CA ARG A 120 -2.54 12.27 0.93
C ARG A 120 -3.90 12.08 0.27
N ILE A 121 -4.94 12.07 1.08
CA ILE A 121 -6.32 12.12 0.63
C ILE A 121 -6.69 13.57 0.27
N THR A 122 -7.45 13.75 -0.79
CA THR A 122 -7.89 15.05 -1.30
C THR A 122 -9.41 15.14 -1.37
N ALA A 123 -9.94 16.36 -1.44
CA ALA A 123 -11.37 16.61 -1.64
C ALA A 123 -11.85 16.29 -3.07
N GLY A 124 -10.93 15.99 -4.00
CA GLY A 124 -11.26 15.53 -5.35
C GLY A 124 -11.87 14.13 -5.37
N ARG A 125 -11.94 13.53 -6.55
CA ARG A 125 -12.43 12.14 -6.73
C ARG A 125 -11.47 11.28 -7.53
N GLU A 126 -10.31 11.82 -7.88
CA GLU A 126 -9.33 11.16 -8.73
C GLU A 126 -8.15 10.65 -7.92
N LEU A 127 -7.61 9.52 -8.33
CA LEU A 127 -6.30 9.07 -7.91
C LEU A 127 -5.26 9.67 -8.84
N VAL A 128 -4.38 10.50 -8.30
CA VAL A 128 -3.32 11.19 -9.03
C VAL A 128 -1.97 10.64 -8.58
N TRP A 129 -1.22 10.10 -9.51
CA TRP A 129 0.18 9.71 -9.28
C TRP A 129 1.06 10.95 -9.39
N MET A 130 1.94 11.13 -8.43
CA MET A 130 2.84 12.30 -8.36
C MET A 130 4.28 11.81 -8.53
N ARG A 131 5.06 12.50 -9.38
CA ARG A 131 6.51 12.34 -9.51
C ARG A 131 7.19 13.70 -9.41
N ASP A 132 8.18 13.82 -8.53
CA ASP A 132 8.89 15.09 -8.28
C ASP A 132 7.94 16.27 -8.04
N GLY A 133 6.82 16.01 -7.30
CA GLY A 133 5.82 17.00 -6.97
C GLY A 133 4.91 17.43 -8.14
N ARG A 134 4.90 16.69 -9.26
CA ARG A 134 4.06 16.95 -10.45
C ARG A 134 3.20 15.73 -10.78
N PRO A 135 1.97 15.95 -11.28
CA PRO A 135 1.14 14.86 -11.78
C PRO A 135 1.83 14.10 -12.90
N GLU A 136 1.87 12.77 -12.77
CA GLU A 136 2.34 11.86 -13.81
C GLU A 136 1.15 11.03 -14.31
N PRO A 137 0.78 11.14 -15.60
CA PRO A 137 -0.34 10.39 -16.17
C PRO A 137 0.07 8.93 -16.34
N LEU A 138 -0.27 8.09 -15.36
CA LEU A 138 -0.03 6.66 -15.40
C LEU A 138 -1.37 5.92 -15.51
N ASP A 139 -1.46 5.02 -16.48
CA ASP A 139 -2.57 4.09 -16.63
C ASP A 139 -2.28 2.82 -15.80
N TRP A 140 -2.29 3.00 -14.48
CA TRP A 140 -2.01 1.93 -13.53
C TRP A 140 -3.30 1.45 -12.89
N HIS A 141 -3.60 0.20 -13.16
CA HIS A 141 -4.72 -0.52 -12.57
C HIS A 141 -4.20 -1.68 -11.74
N GLY A 142 -4.94 -2.07 -10.72
CA GLY A 142 -4.64 -3.27 -9.95
C GLY A 142 -4.87 -4.55 -10.76
N PHE A 143 -4.62 -5.69 -10.14
CA PHE A 143 -4.86 -7.00 -10.76
C PHE A 143 -6.36 -7.20 -10.97
N THR A 144 -6.77 -7.54 -12.19
CA THR A 144 -8.17 -7.83 -12.50
C THR A 144 -8.36 -9.33 -12.54
N HIS A 145 -9.19 -9.87 -11.66
CA HIS A 145 -9.67 -11.25 -11.76
C HIS A 145 -10.70 -11.33 -12.88
N TYR A 146 -10.45 -12.16 -13.89
CA TYR A 146 -11.40 -12.49 -14.95
C TYR A 146 -12.31 -13.63 -14.52
#